data_ad1e1368633dcdcecf6398d738785d0b
#
_entry.id   ad1e1368633dcdcecf6398d738785d0b
#
_cell.length_a   1.000
_cell.length_b   1.000
_cell.length_c   1.000
_cell.angle_alpha   90.00
_cell.angle_beta   90.00
_cell.angle_gamma   90.00
#
_symmetry.space_group_name_H-M   'P 1'
#
loop_
_entity.id
_entity.type
_entity.pdbx_description
1 polymer ?
#
loop_
_entity_poly.entity_id
_entity_poly.type
_entity_poly.pdbx_seq_one_letter_code
_entity_poly.pdbx_strand_id
1 'polypeptide(L)'
;TDIGHAMSVLTQVADILHPQVESEPAPTVVPVGLDQDPHIRLTRGVAHKLRMFTVEDRGTHVSVRSKEAPEEAMKAVHKGFKGSRRYEGHIDISGVPLDVVKKTVRAIERIHGGYGFVTPSATFHRFMPGLTGGKMSSSIPESIIGFYEDDRQVTKKIMSALTGGRMTLQEQKELGGEA
;
A
#
# COMPACT_ATOMS: atom_id res chain seq x y z
N THR A 1 -3.29 17.84 -17.32
CA THR A 1 -2.50 16.89 -16.50
C THR A 1 -1.20 16.67 -17.24
N ASP A 2 -0.09 17.00 -16.62
CA ASP A 2 1.26 16.87 -17.15
C ASP A 2 1.68 15.38 -17.14
N ILE A 3 2.50 14.97 -18.12
CA ILE A 3 3.10 13.63 -18.19
C ILE A 3 3.87 13.30 -16.91
N GLY A 4 4.58 14.28 -16.34
CA GLY A 4 5.29 14.14 -15.07
C GLY A 4 4.37 13.70 -13.91
N HIS A 5 3.16 14.25 -13.86
CA HIS A 5 2.17 13.88 -12.83
C HIS A 5 1.68 12.43 -12.99
N ALA A 6 1.43 12.00 -14.23
CA ALA A 6 1.04 10.63 -14.51
C ALA A 6 2.19 9.66 -14.19
N MET A 7 3.42 10.00 -14.54
CA MET A 7 4.60 9.19 -14.24
C MET A 7 4.87 9.08 -12.73
N SER A 8 4.68 10.14 -11.94
CA SER A 8 4.89 10.10 -10.49
C SER A 8 3.96 9.11 -9.81
N VAL A 9 2.71 9.02 -10.26
CA VAL A 9 1.73 8.04 -9.74
C VAL A 9 2.16 6.61 -10.06
N LEU A 10 2.62 6.36 -11.29
CA LEU A 10 3.10 5.03 -11.69
C LEU A 10 4.38 4.64 -10.94
N THR A 11 5.30 5.59 -10.74
CA THR A 11 6.51 5.37 -9.92
C THR A 11 6.14 4.99 -8.50
N GLN A 12 5.20 5.68 -7.88
CA GLN A 12 4.75 5.34 -6.52
C GLN A 12 4.13 3.94 -6.45
N VAL A 13 3.32 3.54 -7.46
CA VAL A 13 2.79 2.17 -7.54
C VAL A 13 3.92 1.15 -7.62
N ALA A 14 4.94 1.43 -8.45
CA ALA A 14 6.11 0.58 -8.58
C ALA A 14 6.88 0.47 -7.27
N ASP A 15 7.15 1.58 -6.61
CA ASP A 15 7.88 1.63 -5.32
C ASP A 15 7.19 0.81 -4.23
N ILE A 16 5.84 0.83 -4.17
CA ILE A 16 5.06 0.06 -3.20
C ILE A 16 5.11 -1.45 -3.50
N LEU A 17 5.10 -1.85 -4.77
CA LEU A 17 5.08 -3.26 -5.18
C LEU A 17 6.47 -3.87 -5.38
N HIS A 18 7.48 -3.07 -5.69
CA HIS A 18 8.84 -3.51 -5.98
C HIS A 18 9.46 -4.39 -4.87
N PRO A 19 9.31 -4.10 -3.57
CA PRO A 19 9.83 -4.97 -2.53
C PRO A 19 9.32 -6.41 -2.60
N GLN A 20 8.10 -6.61 -3.12
CA GLN A 20 7.52 -7.95 -3.32
C GLN A 20 8.03 -8.65 -4.59
N VAL A 21 8.67 -7.91 -5.50
CA VAL A 21 9.36 -8.49 -6.68
C VAL A 21 10.75 -8.99 -6.29
N GLU A 22 11.49 -8.18 -5.53
CA GLU A 22 12.85 -8.49 -5.06
C GLU A 22 12.86 -9.63 -4.02
N SER A 23 11.82 -9.70 -3.19
CA SER A 23 11.69 -10.67 -2.11
C SER A 23 10.49 -11.60 -2.33
N GLU A 24 10.17 -12.46 -1.36
CA GLU A 24 8.91 -13.18 -1.37
C GLU A 24 7.73 -12.22 -1.12
N PRO A 25 6.59 -12.39 -1.82
CA PRO A 25 5.41 -11.59 -1.59
C PRO A 25 4.93 -11.66 -0.15
N ALA A 26 4.95 -10.53 0.53
CA ALA A 26 4.59 -10.41 1.94
C ALA A 26 3.55 -9.31 2.15
N PRO A 27 2.78 -9.38 3.26
CA PRO A 27 1.91 -8.28 3.66
C PRO A 27 2.71 -6.99 3.79
N THR A 28 2.28 -5.95 3.09
CA THR A 28 2.90 -4.62 3.10
C THR A 28 1.93 -3.61 3.67
N VAL A 29 2.39 -2.78 4.61
CA VAL A 29 1.62 -1.65 5.16
C VAL A 29 2.31 -0.35 4.73
N VAL A 30 1.55 0.54 4.11
CA VAL A 30 2.06 1.81 3.59
C VAL A 30 1.47 2.97 4.42
N PRO A 31 2.27 3.65 5.24
CA PRO A 31 1.80 4.85 5.96
C PRO A 31 1.77 6.04 5.00
N VAL A 32 0.58 6.63 4.81
CA VAL A 32 0.38 7.73 3.86
C VAL A 32 -0.58 8.80 4.40
N GLY A 33 -0.54 9.99 3.82
CA GLY A 33 -1.56 11.01 4.01
C GLY A 33 -2.88 10.63 3.33
N LEU A 34 -3.99 11.22 3.76
CA LEU A 34 -5.33 10.98 3.19
C LEU A 34 -5.40 11.31 1.68
N ASP A 35 -4.61 12.26 1.22
CA ASP A 35 -4.48 12.65 -0.19
C ASP A 35 -3.93 11.54 -1.08
N GLN A 36 -3.25 10.54 -0.51
CA GLN A 36 -2.65 9.41 -1.23
C GLN A 36 -3.61 8.23 -1.43
N ASP A 37 -4.86 8.28 -0.92
CA ASP A 37 -5.82 7.18 -1.07
C ASP A 37 -6.07 6.76 -2.54
N PRO A 38 -6.19 7.67 -3.52
CA PRO A 38 -6.34 7.28 -4.92
C PRO A 38 -5.16 6.44 -5.44
N HIS A 39 -3.93 6.77 -5.02
CA HIS A 39 -2.72 6.04 -5.44
C HIS A 39 -2.65 4.65 -4.81
N ILE A 40 -3.05 4.53 -3.53
CA ILE A 40 -3.15 3.23 -2.85
C ILE A 40 -4.21 2.35 -3.51
N ARG A 41 -5.36 2.91 -3.90
CA ARG A 41 -6.41 2.17 -4.64
C ARG A 41 -5.90 1.69 -5.99
N LEU A 42 -5.18 2.55 -6.73
CA LEU A 42 -4.56 2.18 -7.99
C LEU A 42 -3.56 1.03 -7.79
N THR A 43 -2.68 1.14 -6.79
CA THR A 43 -1.71 0.08 -6.45
C THR A 43 -2.39 -1.25 -6.16
N ARG A 44 -3.48 -1.25 -5.39
CA ARG A 44 -4.30 -2.45 -5.12
C ARG A 44 -4.91 -3.02 -6.40
N GLY A 45 -5.40 -2.14 -7.28
CA GLY A 45 -5.95 -2.52 -8.57
C GLY A 45 -4.91 -3.20 -9.47
N VAL A 46 -3.70 -2.62 -9.55
CA VAL A 46 -2.57 -3.18 -10.30
C VAL A 46 -2.15 -4.52 -9.72
N ALA A 47 -1.93 -4.60 -8.40
CA ALA A 47 -1.58 -5.85 -7.73
C ALA A 47 -2.62 -6.96 -7.98
N HIS A 48 -3.90 -6.61 -8.00
CA HIS A 48 -4.98 -7.56 -8.31
C HIS A 48 -4.99 -7.96 -9.79
N LYS A 49 -4.80 -7.01 -10.71
CA LYS A 49 -4.82 -7.26 -12.16
C LYS A 49 -3.68 -8.19 -12.60
N LEU A 50 -2.50 -8.04 -12.01
CA LEU A 50 -1.30 -8.79 -12.37
C LEU A 50 -1.25 -10.21 -11.77
N ARG A 51 -2.28 -10.63 -11.03
CA ARG A 51 -2.38 -12.02 -10.54
C ARG A 51 -2.86 -12.96 -11.64
N MET A 52 -2.25 -14.14 -11.71
CA MET A 52 -2.71 -15.23 -12.56
C MET A 52 -3.93 -15.94 -12.00
N PHE A 53 -4.09 -15.91 -10.66
CA PHE A 53 -5.17 -16.62 -9.98
C PHE A 53 -5.98 -15.70 -9.06
N THR A 54 -7.26 -16.00 -8.96
CA THR A 54 -8.14 -15.49 -7.88
C THR A 54 -8.43 -16.65 -6.93
N VAL A 55 -8.27 -16.41 -5.61
CA VAL A 55 -8.52 -17.41 -4.58
C VAL A 55 -9.68 -16.94 -3.72
N GLU A 56 -10.79 -17.69 -3.75
CA GLU A 56 -12.03 -17.34 -3.07
C GLU A 56 -12.44 -18.43 -2.08
N ASP A 57 -12.85 -18.02 -0.89
CA ASP A 57 -13.48 -18.90 0.08
C ASP A 57 -14.96 -19.09 -0.29
N ARG A 58 -15.39 -20.34 -0.45
CA ARG A 58 -16.78 -20.72 -0.73
C ARG A 58 -17.45 -21.37 0.48
N GLY A 59 -16.83 -21.30 1.67
CA GLY A 59 -17.33 -21.91 2.90
C GLY A 59 -17.07 -23.41 3.01
N THR A 60 -17.46 -24.20 2.03
CA THR A 60 -17.23 -25.66 1.97
C THR A 60 -15.89 -26.04 1.34
N HIS A 61 -15.34 -25.16 0.53
CA HIS A 61 -14.06 -25.34 -0.19
C HIS A 61 -13.48 -23.98 -0.58
N VAL A 62 -12.21 -23.98 -0.93
CA VAL A 62 -11.53 -22.82 -1.52
C VAL A 62 -11.48 -22.99 -3.03
N SER A 63 -11.99 -22.03 -3.79
CA SER A 63 -11.96 -22.06 -5.26
C SER A 63 -10.80 -21.22 -5.77
N VAL A 64 -9.91 -21.80 -6.56
CA VAL A 64 -8.79 -21.14 -7.23
C VAL A 64 -9.15 -21.00 -8.70
N ARG A 65 -9.43 -19.77 -9.15
CA ARG A 65 -9.84 -19.48 -10.53
C ARG A 65 -8.66 -18.92 -11.33
N SER A 66 -8.47 -19.46 -12.54
CA SER A 66 -7.55 -18.89 -13.50
C SER A 66 -8.08 -17.59 -14.06
N LYS A 67 -7.22 -16.58 -14.17
CA LYS A 67 -7.49 -15.34 -14.93
C LYS A 67 -6.86 -15.41 -16.32
N GLU A 68 -5.61 -15.81 -16.40
CA GLU A 68 -4.85 -16.00 -17.64
C GLU A 68 -3.64 -16.89 -17.34
N ALA A 69 -3.80 -17.80 -16.36
CA ALA A 69 -2.71 -18.67 -15.95
C ALA A 69 -2.38 -19.69 -17.04
N PRO A 70 -1.09 -19.95 -17.30
CA PRO A 70 -0.66 -21.03 -18.15
C PRO A 70 -1.18 -22.39 -17.66
N GLU A 71 -1.37 -23.32 -18.58
CA GLU A 71 -1.86 -24.68 -18.28
C GLU A 71 -0.96 -25.42 -17.29
N GLU A 72 0.36 -25.19 -17.35
CA GLU A 72 1.35 -25.75 -16.43
C GLU A 72 1.15 -25.23 -15.00
N ALA A 73 0.82 -23.95 -14.85
CA ALA A 73 0.52 -23.35 -13.53
C ALA A 73 -0.77 -23.96 -12.94
N MET A 74 -1.81 -24.16 -13.77
CA MET A 74 -3.04 -24.84 -13.35
C MET A 74 -2.77 -26.28 -12.90
N LYS A 75 -1.97 -27.04 -13.66
CA LYS A 75 -1.54 -28.39 -13.28
C LYS A 75 -0.74 -28.39 -11.98
N ALA A 76 0.15 -27.41 -11.79
CA ALA A 76 0.94 -27.28 -10.58
C ALA A 76 0.07 -27.00 -9.34
N VAL A 77 -0.93 -26.11 -9.46
CA VAL A 77 -1.90 -25.87 -8.37
C VAL A 77 -2.67 -27.16 -8.05
N HIS A 78 -3.20 -27.86 -9.05
CA HIS A 78 -3.93 -29.11 -8.83
C HIS A 78 -3.06 -30.18 -8.16
N LYS A 79 -1.83 -30.35 -8.60
CA LYS A 79 -0.87 -31.30 -8.02
C LYS A 79 -0.44 -30.92 -6.59
N GLY A 80 -0.41 -29.62 -6.28
CA GLY A 80 0.00 -29.11 -4.98
C GLY A 80 -0.99 -29.40 -3.86
N PHE A 81 -2.24 -29.75 -4.18
CA PHE A 81 -3.29 -30.02 -3.19
C PHE A 81 -3.93 -31.38 -3.40
N LYS A 82 -3.62 -32.33 -2.52
CA LYS A 82 -4.21 -33.69 -2.56
C LYS A 82 -5.74 -33.60 -2.39
N GLY A 83 -6.47 -34.29 -3.25
CA GLY A 83 -7.94 -34.32 -3.21
C GLY A 83 -8.62 -33.09 -3.82
N SER A 84 -7.87 -32.17 -4.42
CA SER A 84 -8.46 -31.07 -5.18
C SER A 84 -9.20 -31.61 -6.42
N ARG A 85 -10.25 -30.88 -6.82
CA ARG A 85 -11.03 -31.18 -8.03
C ARG A 85 -10.74 -30.11 -9.07
N ARG A 86 -10.27 -30.53 -10.23
CA ARG A 86 -10.00 -29.61 -11.32
C ARG A 86 -11.16 -29.56 -12.30
N TYR A 87 -11.52 -28.35 -12.70
CA TYR A 87 -12.52 -28.02 -13.71
C TYR A 87 -11.89 -27.15 -14.80
N GLU A 88 -12.64 -26.87 -15.84
CA GLU A 88 -12.25 -25.89 -16.84
C GLU A 88 -12.20 -24.50 -16.22
N GLY A 89 -11.02 -23.92 -16.08
CA GLY A 89 -10.79 -22.57 -15.54
C GLY A 89 -10.77 -22.41 -14.02
N HIS A 90 -11.01 -23.45 -13.22
CA HIS A 90 -10.85 -23.38 -11.76
C HIS A 90 -10.52 -24.72 -11.11
N ILE A 91 -10.06 -24.65 -9.86
CA ILE A 91 -9.71 -25.81 -9.03
C ILE A 91 -10.36 -25.59 -7.66
N ASP A 92 -11.13 -26.58 -7.19
CA ASP A 92 -11.70 -26.59 -5.86
C ASP A 92 -10.85 -27.41 -4.90
N ILE A 93 -10.54 -26.83 -3.75
CA ILE A 93 -9.66 -27.39 -2.73
C ILE A 93 -10.44 -27.47 -1.42
N SER A 94 -10.63 -28.66 -0.89
CA SER A 94 -11.35 -28.89 0.37
C SER A 94 -10.39 -29.27 1.48
N GLY A 95 -10.72 -28.91 2.72
CA GLY A 95 -9.97 -29.32 3.92
C GLY A 95 -8.61 -28.63 4.10
N VAL A 96 -8.33 -27.57 3.34
CA VAL A 96 -7.09 -26.78 3.47
C VAL A 96 -7.44 -25.35 3.85
N PRO A 97 -6.78 -24.75 4.86
CA PRO A 97 -7.01 -23.37 5.25
C PRO A 97 -6.74 -22.37 4.12
N LEU A 98 -7.56 -21.32 4.05
CA LEU A 98 -7.52 -20.31 2.99
C LEU A 98 -6.14 -19.63 2.83
N ASP A 99 -5.50 -19.33 3.95
CA ASP A 99 -4.17 -18.70 4.00
C ASP A 99 -3.08 -19.60 3.41
N VAL A 100 -3.14 -20.91 3.69
CA VAL A 100 -2.25 -21.92 3.13
C VAL A 100 -2.45 -22.00 1.62
N VAL A 101 -3.71 -22.07 1.15
CA VAL A 101 -4.01 -22.08 -0.29
C VAL A 101 -3.48 -20.81 -0.95
N LYS A 102 -3.76 -19.63 -0.39
CA LYS A 102 -3.27 -18.35 -0.91
C LYS A 102 -1.73 -18.30 -1.01
N LYS A 103 -1.03 -18.76 0.02
CA LYS A 103 0.44 -18.77 0.05
C LYS A 103 0.99 -19.69 -1.03
N THR A 104 0.48 -20.93 -1.11
CA THR A 104 0.93 -21.94 -2.09
C THR A 104 0.66 -21.50 -3.52
N VAL A 105 -0.53 -20.96 -3.80
CA VAL A 105 -0.91 -20.48 -5.15
C VAL A 105 0.01 -19.34 -5.59
N ARG A 106 0.36 -18.40 -4.70
CA ARG A 106 1.31 -17.31 -5.01
C ARG A 106 2.70 -17.82 -5.33
N ALA A 107 3.19 -18.81 -4.58
CA ALA A 107 4.48 -19.42 -4.85
C ALA A 107 4.49 -20.11 -6.23
N ILE A 108 3.42 -20.84 -6.56
CA ILE A 108 3.26 -21.45 -7.88
C ILE A 108 3.19 -20.39 -8.98
N GLU A 109 2.43 -19.32 -8.79
CA GLU A 109 2.33 -18.20 -9.71
C GLU A 109 3.72 -17.63 -10.05
N ARG A 110 4.56 -17.39 -9.03
CA ARG A 110 5.93 -16.90 -9.24
C ARG A 110 6.81 -17.84 -10.05
N ILE A 111 6.74 -19.14 -9.79
CA ILE A 111 7.50 -20.16 -10.55
C ILE A 111 7.11 -20.14 -12.02
N HIS A 112 5.86 -19.79 -12.32
CA HIS A 112 5.34 -19.74 -13.69
C HIS A 112 5.32 -18.33 -14.31
N GLY A 113 6.15 -17.41 -13.81
CA GLY A 113 6.38 -16.08 -14.40
C GLY A 113 5.41 -14.99 -13.97
N GLY A 114 4.54 -15.25 -12.99
CA GLY A 114 3.69 -14.23 -12.38
C GLY A 114 4.35 -13.55 -11.17
N TYR A 115 3.72 -12.52 -10.66
CA TYR A 115 4.24 -11.77 -9.52
C TYR A 115 3.78 -12.30 -8.16
N GLY A 116 2.60 -12.92 -8.09
CA GLY A 116 2.02 -13.42 -6.85
C GLY A 116 1.77 -12.33 -5.79
N PHE A 117 1.53 -11.09 -6.19
CA PHE A 117 1.42 -9.94 -5.27
C PHE A 117 0.41 -10.14 -4.15
N VAL A 118 0.80 -9.77 -2.94
CA VAL A 118 -0.10 -9.51 -1.82
C VAL A 118 -0.60 -8.08 -1.94
N THR A 119 -1.90 -7.88 -1.89
CA THR A 119 -2.49 -6.54 -1.94
C THR A 119 -2.03 -5.72 -0.74
N PRO A 120 -1.42 -4.53 -0.94
CA PRO A 120 -0.94 -3.72 0.16
C PRO A 120 -2.11 -3.13 0.97
N SER A 121 -1.90 -3.01 2.26
CA SER A 121 -2.72 -2.22 3.18
C SER A 121 -2.09 -0.84 3.39
N ALA A 122 -2.86 0.09 3.95
CA ALA A 122 -2.35 1.42 4.27
C ALA A 122 -2.90 1.90 5.61
N THR A 123 -2.10 2.69 6.31
CA THR A 123 -2.55 3.55 7.41
C THR A 123 -2.61 4.98 6.90
N PHE A 124 -3.73 5.66 7.19
CA PHE A 124 -3.94 7.02 6.74
C PHE A 124 -3.75 7.99 7.90
N HIS A 125 -2.92 8.99 7.69
CA HIS A 125 -2.66 10.04 8.64
C HIS A 125 -3.37 11.32 8.20
N ARG A 126 -3.84 12.08 9.19
CA ARG A 126 -4.34 13.43 8.94
C ARG A 126 -3.20 14.33 8.47
N PHE A 127 -3.55 15.41 7.79
CA PHE A 127 -2.60 16.44 7.42
C PHE A 127 -1.85 16.95 8.66
N MET A 128 -0.53 16.91 8.61
CA MET A 128 0.32 17.50 9.63
C MET A 128 0.87 18.80 9.07
N PRO A 129 0.51 19.97 9.64
CA PRO A 129 1.02 21.23 9.18
C PRO A 129 2.53 21.34 9.44
N GLY A 130 3.22 22.03 8.54
CA GLY A 130 4.61 22.44 8.76
C GLY A 130 4.68 23.57 9.79
N LEU A 131 5.88 23.97 10.18
CA LEU A 131 6.14 25.03 11.17
C LEU A 131 5.46 26.37 10.81
N THR A 132 5.20 26.61 9.53
CA THR A 132 4.52 27.82 9.02
C THR A 132 2.99 27.67 8.98
N GLY A 133 2.42 26.57 9.48
CA GLY A 133 0.97 26.29 9.45
C GLY A 133 0.45 25.77 8.10
N GLY A 134 1.25 25.85 7.03
CA GLY A 134 0.94 25.31 5.72
C GLY A 134 1.43 23.88 5.54
N LYS A 135 1.44 23.41 4.28
CA LYS A 135 1.98 22.09 3.91
C LYS A 135 3.48 22.01 4.27
N MET A 136 3.87 20.96 4.98
CA MET A 136 5.26 20.61 5.19
C MET A 136 5.89 20.22 3.84
N SER A 137 6.95 20.93 3.42
CA SER A 137 7.58 20.69 2.13
C SER A 137 9.06 21.07 2.14
N SER A 138 9.91 20.22 1.54
CA SER A 138 11.33 20.53 1.35
C SER A 138 11.58 21.73 0.43
N SER A 139 10.63 22.08 -0.42
CA SER A 139 10.68 23.30 -1.25
C SER A 139 10.37 24.59 -0.48
N ILE A 140 9.91 24.48 0.76
CA ILE A 140 9.65 25.59 1.67
C ILE A 140 10.48 25.34 2.94
N PRO A 141 11.76 25.76 2.96
CA PRO A 141 12.70 25.45 4.05
C PRO A 141 12.20 25.85 5.44
N GLU A 142 11.40 26.92 5.55
CA GLU A 142 10.83 27.42 6.78
C GLU A 142 9.75 26.50 7.36
N SER A 143 9.17 25.61 6.54
CA SER A 143 8.11 24.69 6.97
C SER A 143 8.61 23.42 7.66
N ILE A 144 9.92 23.14 7.59
CA ILE A 144 10.55 21.91 8.10
C ILE A 144 11.79 22.21 8.92
N ILE A 145 12.21 21.24 9.73
CA ILE A 145 13.55 21.19 10.34
C ILE A 145 14.36 20.16 9.57
N GLY A 146 15.45 20.59 8.92
CA GLY A 146 16.35 19.73 8.18
C GLY A 146 17.37 19.06 9.11
N PHE A 147 17.79 17.83 8.78
CA PHE A 147 18.78 17.08 9.57
C PHE A 147 20.18 17.73 9.63
N TYR A 148 20.49 18.64 8.70
CA TYR A 148 21.79 19.28 8.58
C TYR A 148 21.77 20.74 9.05
N GLU A 149 20.68 21.21 9.66
CA GLU A 149 20.58 22.56 10.19
C GLU A 149 21.29 22.65 11.53
N ASP A 150 21.95 23.80 11.77
CA ASP A 150 22.59 24.09 13.04
C ASP A 150 21.54 24.47 14.13
N ASP A 151 21.93 24.37 15.39
CA ASP A 151 21.08 24.64 16.55
C ASP A 151 20.46 26.05 16.52
N ARG A 152 21.17 27.03 15.97
CA ARG A 152 20.71 28.42 15.87
C ARG A 152 19.59 28.55 14.84
N GLN A 153 19.71 27.86 13.70
CA GLN A 153 18.69 27.83 12.66
C GLN A 153 17.43 27.08 13.16
N VAL A 154 17.62 25.93 13.79
CA VAL A 154 16.55 25.15 14.41
C VAL A 154 15.80 25.98 15.47
N THR A 155 16.54 26.62 16.39
CA THR A 155 15.96 27.48 17.44
C THR A 155 15.13 28.61 16.80
N LYS A 156 15.67 29.28 15.79
CA LYS A 156 14.96 30.37 15.10
C LYS A 156 13.66 29.87 14.47
N LYS A 157 13.66 28.71 13.80
CA LYS A 157 12.47 28.12 13.20
C LYS A 157 11.42 27.73 14.23
N ILE A 158 11.82 27.08 15.33
CA ILE A 158 10.91 26.72 16.42
C ILE A 158 10.29 27.98 17.05
N MET A 159 11.08 29.01 17.30
CA MET A 159 10.60 30.25 17.89
C MET A 159 9.64 31.04 16.97
N SER A 160 9.76 30.86 15.65
CA SER A 160 8.88 31.49 14.65
C SER A 160 7.74 30.59 14.21
N ALA A 161 7.68 29.33 14.70
CA ALA A 161 6.65 28.37 14.31
C ALA A 161 5.25 28.86 14.72
N LEU A 162 4.28 28.61 13.85
CA LEU A 162 2.88 28.87 14.17
C LEU A 162 2.46 27.85 15.24
N THR A 163 2.32 28.34 16.46
CA THR A 163 1.69 27.56 17.52
C THR A 163 0.18 27.74 17.40
N GLY A 164 -0.62 26.72 17.70
CA GLY A 164 -2.09 26.79 17.65
C GLY A 164 -2.73 27.79 18.64
N GLY A 165 -1.98 28.85 18.97
CA GLY A 165 -2.47 29.98 19.75
C GLY A 165 -3.38 30.86 18.90
N ARG A 166 -4.52 31.26 19.48
CA ARG A 166 -5.41 32.24 18.86
C ARG A 166 -4.75 33.60 18.83
N MET A 167 -5.21 34.47 17.93
CA MET A 167 -4.64 35.82 17.74
C MET A 167 -4.79 36.69 18.99
N THR A 168 -5.81 36.43 19.81
CA THR A 168 -6.07 37.16 21.05
C THR A 168 -6.22 36.22 22.25
N LEU A 169 -5.87 36.70 23.43
CA LEU A 169 -6.08 36.04 24.73
C LEU A 169 -7.57 35.70 24.99
N GLN A 170 -8.47 36.52 24.46
CA GLN A 170 -9.91 36.30 24.60
C GLN A 170 -10.40 35.14 23.77
N GLU A 171 -9.99 35.05 22.49
CA GLU A 171 -10.26 33.93 21.62
C GLU A 171 -9.66 32.62 22.17
N GLN A 172 -8.46 32.68 22.74
CA GLN A 172 -7.81 31.52 23.34
C GLN A 172 -8.57 30.99 24.56
N LYS A 173 -9.18 31.89 25.37
CA LYS A 173 -10.01 31.50 26.51
C LYS A 173 -11.36 30.90 26.10
N GLU A 174 -11.98 31.43 25.03
CA GLU A 174 -13.31 31.05 24.57
C GLU A 174 -13.28 29.78 23.70
N LEU A 175 -12.27 29.61 22.84
CA LEU A 175 -12.20 28.55 21.82
C LEU A 175 -11.14 27.47 22.10
N GLY A 176 -10.27 27.72 23.10
CA GLY A 176 -9.12 26.84 23.36
C GLY A 176 -8.04 26.91 22.27
N GLY A 177 -6.96 26.16 22.44
CA GLY A 177 -5.94 25.98 21.40
C GLY A 177 -6.41 24.98 20.31
N GLU A 178 -5.94 25.16 19.09
CA GLU A 178 -6.07 24.11 18.06
C GLU A 178 -5.11 22.98 18.42
N ALA A 179 -5.64 21.76 18.50
CA ALA A 179 -4.85 20.54 18.72
C ALA A 179 -4.40 19.94 17.38
#